data_6fb14a3411bbc63b007eb9d1612e25c5
#
_entry.id   6fb14a3411bbc63b007eb9d1612e25c5
#
_cell.length_a   1.000
_cell.length_b   1.000
_cell.length_c   1.000
_cell.angle_alpha   90.00
_cell.angle_beta   90.00
_cell.angle_gamma   90.00
#
_symmetry.space_group_name_H-M   'P 1'
#
loop_
_entity.id
_entity.type
_entity.pdbx_description
1 polymer ?
#
loop_
_entity_poly.entity_id
_entity_poly.type
_entity_poly.pdbx_seq_one_letter_code
_entity_poly.pdbx_strand_id
1 'polypeptide(L)' 'MKTGTARQGMRVRIIGNHNSHGFRIGQVITLGAKTQYLVNNYGYSFLAPSELGAIFIVREIDMAPVGATLV' A
#
# COMPACT_ATOMS: atom_id res chain seq x y z
N MET A 1 0.97 7.26 3.66
CA MET A 1 0.92 8.09 2.43
C MET A 1 -0.34 8.92 2.45
N LYS A 2 -0.23 10.13 2.00
CA LYS A 2 -1.37 11.05 1.96
C LYS A 2 -2.46 10.54 1.02
N THR A 3 -3.72 10.67 1.41
CA THR A 3 -4.85 10.22 0.59
C THR A 3 -4.79 10.82 -0.81
N GLY A 4 -4.96 9.97 -1.81
CA GLY A 4 -4.95 10.37 -3.21
C GLY A 4 -3.58 10.40 -3.86
N THR A 5 -2.51 10.08 -3.12
CA THR A 5 -1.14 10.09 -3.65
C THR A 5 -0.76 8.79 -4.35
N ALA A 6 -1.26 7.65 -3.84
CA ALA A 6 -0.90 6.35 -4.39
C ALA A 6 -1.57 6.10 -5.74
N ARG A 7 -0.87 5.39 -6.62
CA ARG A 7 -1.35 5.07 -7.96
C ARG A 7 -1.01 3.63 -8.32
N GLN A 8 -1.81 3.04 -9.18
CA GLN A 8 -1.52 1.71 -9.72
C GLN A 8 -0.15 1.70 -10.39
N GLY A 9 0.62 0.66 -10.15
CA GLY A 9 1.97 0.50 -10.68
C GLY A 9 3.06 1.16 -9.84
N MET A 10 2.67 1.96 -8.85
CA MET A 10 3.64 2.61 -7.97
C MET A 10 4.30 1.58 -7.05
N ARG A 11 5.60 1.73 -6.82
CA ARG A 11 6.30 0.95 -5.81
C ARG A 11 6.26 1.69 -4.49
N VAL A 12 5.87 0.98 -3.44
CA VAL A 12 5.71 1.58 -2.11
C VAL A 12 6.36 0.69 -1.06
N ARG A 13 6.73 1.30 0.06
CA ARG A 13 7.23 0.58 1.23
C ARG A 13 6.11 0.44 2.24
N ILE A 14 5.97 -0.75 2.80
CA ILE A 14 4.98 -1.01 3.83
C ILE A 14 5.45 -0.42 5.15
N ILE A 15 4.62 0.44 5.75
CA ILE A 15 4.93 1.12 7.00
C ILE A 15 3.93 0.82 8.11
N GLY A 16 2.88 0.07 7.82
CA GLY A 16 1.88 -0.30 8.80
C GLY A 16 1.03 -1.47 8.34
N ASN A 17 0.12 -1.92 9.18
CA ASN A 17 -0.74 -3.06 8.87
C ASN A 17 -2.12 -2.89 9.51
N HIS A 18 -2.87 -1.89 9.06
CA HIS A 18 -4.21 -1.62 9.55
C HIS A 18 -5.28 -2.52 8.94
N ASN A 19 -4.96 -3.21 7.87
CA ASN A 19 -5.90 -4.04 7.13
C ASN A 19 -5.52 -5.52 7.10
N SER A 20 -4.66 -5.95 7.99
CA SER A 20 -4.24 -7.35 8.10
C SER A 20 -3.72 -7.94 6.79
N HIS A 21 -2.98 -7.14 6.02
CA HIS A 21 -2.29 -7.66 4.84
C HIS A 21 -1.13 -8.57 5.24
N GLY A 22 -0.70 -9.43 4.34
CA GLY A 22 0.37 -10.39 4.62
C GLY A 22 1.78 -9.87 4.42
N PHE A 23 1.97 -8.57 4.16
CA PHE A 23 3.30 -8.01 3.93
C PHE A 23 3.99 -7.66 5.24
N ARG A 24 5.32 -7.65 5.21
CA ARG A 24 6.13 -7.25 6.35
C ARG A 24 6.35 -5.74 6.35
N ILE A 25 6.44 -5.17 7.53
CA ILE A 25 6.84 -3.76 7.68
C ILE A 25 8.23 -3.60 7.06
N GLY A 26 8.39 -2.59 6.21
CA GLY A 26 9.63 -2.33 5.48
C GLY A 26 9.71 -2.99 4.12
N GLN A 27 8.82 -3.91 3.81
CA GLN A 27 8.81 -4.58 2.51
C GLN A 27 8.38 -3.60 1.40
N VAL A 28 9.01 -3.70 0.24
CA VAL A 28 8.65 -2.93 -0.94
C VAL A 28 7.76 -3.78 -1.83
N ILE A 29 6.63 -3.21 -2.22
CA ILE A 29 5.67 -3.89 -3.10
C ILE A 29 5.29 -2.99 -4.26
N THR A 30 4.70 -3.59 -5.29
CA THR A 30 4.13 -2.84 -6.42
C THR A 30 2.60 -2.87 -6.30
N LEU A 31 1.98 -1.70 -6.37
CA LEU A 31 0.54 -1.59 -6.25
C LEU A 31 -0.15 -2.05 -7.52
N GLY A 32 -1.20 -2.86 -7.36
CA GLY A 32 -2.11 -3.21 -8.44
C GLY A 32 -3.24 -2.20 -8.54
N ALA A 33 -4.42 -2.67 -8.95
CA ALA A 33 -5.57 -1.82 -9.19
C ALA A 33 -6.06 -1.16 -7.90
N LYS A 34 -6.44 0.11 -7.99
CA LYS A 34 -7.11 0.81 -6.90
C LYS A 34 -8.51 0.25 -6.74
N THR A 35 -8.90 -0.03 -5.51
CA THR A 35 -10.28 -0.43 -5.21
C THR A 35 -11.16 0.81 -5.19
N GLN A 36 -12.48 0.60 -5.20
CA GLN A 36 -13.42 1.71 -5.15
C GLN A 36 -13.66 2.25 -3.74
N TYR A 37 -12.99 1.68 -2.76
CA TYR A 37 -13.27 2.02 -1.37
C TYR A 37 -12.28 3.03 -0.85
N LEU A 38 -12.83 4.15 -0.38
CA LEU A 38 -12.10 5.11 0.42
C LEU A 38 -12.48 4.88 1.87
N VAL A 39 -11.50 4.60 2.71
CA VAL A 39 -11.72 4.43 4.14
C VAL A 39 -11.23 5.68 4.85
N ASN A 40 -12.12 6.32 5.61
CA ASN A 40 -11.79 7.54 6.34
C ASN A 40 -10.52 7.37 7.15
N ASN A 41 -9.59 8.32 7.04
CA ASN A 41 -8.29 8.33 7.71
C ASN A 41 -7.29 7.31 7.20
N TYR A 42 -7.72 6.32 6.39
CA TYR A 42 -6.82 5.29 5.89
C TYR A 42 -6.46 5.49 4.41
N GLY A 43 -7.18 6.36 3.72
CA GLY A 43 -6.97 6.60 2.31
C GLY A 43 -7.58 5.52 1.42
N TYR A 44 -7.22 5.54 0.15
CA TYR A 44 -7.69 4.54 -0.80
C TYR A 44 -6.99 3.21 -0.58
N SER A 45 -7.68 2.14 -0.96
CA SER A 45 -7.14 0.78 -0.89
C SER A 45 -6.67 0.35 -2.27
N PHE A 46 -5.61 -0.45 -2.31
CA PHE A 46 -5.06 -0.99 -3.54
C PHE A 46 -4.89 -2.48 -3.41
N LEU A 47 -5.13 -3.20 -4.50
CA LEU A 47 -4.78 -4.60 -4.58
C LEU A 47 -3.26 -4.70 -4.72
N ALA A 48 -2.67 -5.67 -4.06
CA ALA A 48 -1.23 -5.87 -4.15
C ALA A 48 -0.92 -7.37 -4.18
N PRO A 49 -0.41 -7.88 -5.29
CA PRO A 49 -0.06 -9.29 -5.37
C PRO A 49 1.21 -9.56 -4.57
N SER A 50 1.20 -10.67 -3.84
CA SER A 50 2.38 -11.14 -3.12
C SER A 50 3.19 -12.09 -3.98
N GLU A 51 4.45 -12.35 -3.58
CA GLU A 51 5.31 -13.29 -4.27
C GLU A 51 4.77 -14.73 -4.21
N LEU A 52 3.95 -15.02 -3.22
CA LEU A 52 3.36 -16.34 -3.04
C LEU A 52 2.04 -16.52 -3.82
N GLY A 53 1.66 -15.53 -4.62
CA GLY A 53 0.46 -15.63 -5.44
C GLY A 53 -0.82 -15.15 -4.76
N ALA A 54 -0.78 -14.80 -3.48
CA ALA A 54 -1.93 -14.22 -2.80
C ALA A 54 -2.05 -12.73 -3.17
N ILE A 55 -3.29 -12.22 -3.17
CA ILE A 55 -3.54 -10.81 -3.39
C ILE A 55 -4.06 -10.23 -2.09
N PHE A 56 -3.38 -9.20 -1.61
CA PHE A 56 -3.78 -8.49 -0.40
C PHE A 56 -4.29 -7.10 -0.74
N ILE A 57 -5.08 -6.53 0.16
CA ILE A 57 -5.55 -5.15 0.06
C ILE A 57 -4.71 -4.31 1.01
N VAL A 58 -4.07 -3.26 0.49
CA VAL A 58 -3.23 -2.36 1.28
C VAL A 58 -3.82 -0.96 1.17
N ARG A 59 -3.91 -0.28 2.30
CA ARG A 59 -4.44 1.09 2.37
C ARG A 59 -3.32 2.10 2.35
N GLU A 60 -3.61 3.30 1.86
CA GLU A 60 -2.59 4.34 1.72
C GLU A 60 -1.90 4.68 3.05
N ILE A 61 -2.60 4.59 4.17
CA ILE A 61 -1.99 4.85 5.48
C ILE A 61 -0.85 3.88 5.82
N ASP A 62 -0.87 2.69 5.20
CA ASP A 62 0.11 1.64 5.48
C ASP A 62 1.29 1.64 4.51
N MET A 63 1.39 2.64 3.65
CA MET A 63 2.43 2.69 2.63
C MET A 63 3.11 4.05 2.61
N ALA A 64 4.38 4.04 2.16
CA ALA A 64 5.15 5.25 1.91
C ALA A 64 5.82 5.14 0.54
N PRO A 65 6.06 6.25 -0.16
CA PRO A 65 6.76 6.21 -1.44
C PRO A 65 8.17 5.63 -1.28
N VAL A 66 8.57 4.78 -2.22
CA VAL A 66 9.95 4.30 -2.28
C VAL A 66 10.81 5.43 -2.80
N GLY A 67 11.98 5.61 -2.19
CA GLY A 67 12.87 6.68 -2.56
C GLY A 67 12.59 7.99 -1.86
N ALA A 68 11.53 8.07 -1.04
CA ALA A 68 11.36 9.21 -0.16
C ALA A 68 12.54 9.26 0.80
N THR A 69 13.19 10.40 0.87
CA THR A 69 14.33 10.56 1.75
C THR A 69 13.82 10.61 3.19
N LEU A 70 14.20 9.60 3.95
CA LEU A 70 13.95 9.60 5.38
C LEU A 70 15.09 10.33 6.04
N VAL A 71 14.85 11.55 6.27
CA VAL A 71 15.87 12.38 6.93
C VAL A 71 15.37 12.74 8.30
#